data_0717814fb42eb70a9fc14b9bd6005181
#
_entry.id   0717814fb42eb70a9fc14b9bd6005181
#
_cell.length_a   1.000
_cell.length_b   1.000
_cell.length_c   1.000
_cell.angle_alpha   90.00
_cell.angle_beta   90.00
_cell.angle_gamma   90.00
#
_symmetry.space_group_name_H-M   'P 1'
#
loop_
_entity.id
_entity.type
_entity.pdbx_description
1 polymer ?
#
loop_
_entity_poly.entity_id
_entity_poly.type
_entity_poly.pdbx_seq_one_letter_code
_entity_poly.pdbx_strand_id
1 'polypeptide(L)'
;MGRSEEGQAIAEAAIVLPGMVFLLLAAVQLTQLQQARILADSAAFAAARTGIVMNGDPGKMRDAATFAILPGVGPTDSFPAIARTLLRFKAEDAVLAPLGLTQLRVSVHSPAVSDFSAWGRHLNGQEIDFDDVRPGATDATLLSLQIRYLYELKVPFANKLIQTLWMAAKAGVLEAWQGWDLTSPRFGGQTGPDAVRLSRAVAASGIAAQATAEGIPLAALVAAGRAGRYYLPVEAFYTMRMQSNPYRKWARP
;
A
#
# COMPACT_ATOMS: atom_id res chain seq x y z
N MET A 1 10.86 57.43 -6.32
CA MET A 1 9.69 56.54 -6.29
C MET A 1 9.98 55.06 -6.58
N GLY A 2 11.22 54.62 -6.80
CA GLY A 2 11.57 53.23 -7.17
C GLY A 2 11.72 52.19 -6.04
N ARG A 3 11.72 52.58 -4.78
CA ARG A 3 11.98 51.68 -3.63
C ARG A 3 10.82 50.76 -3.23
N SER A 4 9.58 51.08 -3.60
CA SER A 4 8.40 50.26 -3.26
C SER A 4 8.24 49.04 -4.18
N GLU A 5 8.62 49.12 -5.43
CA GLU A 5 8.47 48.01 -6.41
C GLU A 5 9.49 46.91 -6.17
N GLU A 6 10.73 47.21 -5.78
CA GLU A 6 11.73 46.20 -5.43
C GLU A 6 11.30 45.39 -4.17
N GLY A 7 10.71 46.07 -3.18
CA GLY A 7 10.18 45.39 -1.99
C GLY A 7 9.02 44.45 -2.28
N GLN A 8 8.14 44.82 -3.22
CA GLN A 8 7.01 43.99 -3.63
C GLN A 8 7.46 42.74 -4.39
N ALA A 9 8.41 42.91 -5.32
CA ALA A 9 8.97 41.77 -6.08
C ALA A 9 9.65 40.73 -5.17
N ILE A 10 10.35 41.18 -4.12
CA ILE A 10 10.99 40.31 -3.13
C ILE A 10 9.90 39.56 -2.32
N ALA A 11 8.83 40.24 -1.91
CA ALA A 11 7.73 39.64 -1.17
C ALA A 11 6.97 38.58 -2.01
N GLU A 12 6.71 38.87 -3.29
CA GLU A 12 6.12 37.94 -4.23
C GLU A 12 7.00 36.70 -4.44
N ALA A 13 8.31 36.91 -4.67
CA ALA A 13 9.26 35.79 -4.82
C ALA A 13 9.35 34.93 -3.55
N ALA A 14 9.31 35.55 -2.37
CA ALA A 14 9.34 34.84 -1.08
C ALA A 14 8.13 33.91 -0.85
N ILE A 15 6.97 34.24 -1.46
CA ILE A 15 5.77 33.40 -1.39
C ILE A 15 5.74 32.35 -2.51
N VAL A 16 6.10 32.73 -3.73
CA VAL A 16 6.00 31.87 -4.92
C VAL A 16 7.08 30.78 -4.91
N LEU A 17 8.31 31.10 -4.52
CA LEU A 17 9.43 30.18 -4.59
C LEU A 17 9.26 28.92 -3.72
N PRO A 18 8.83 29.00 -2.44
CA PRO A 18 8.52 27.82 -1.64
C PRO A 18 7.41 26.97 -2.25
N GLY A 19 6.38 27.61 -2.83
CA GLY A 19 5.28 26.92 -3.51
C GLY A 19 5.76 26.14 -4.73
N MET A 20 6.61 26.72 -5.56
CA MET A 20 7.24 26.05 -6.71
C MET A 20 8.10 24.86 -6.27
N VAL A 21 8.95 25.04 -5.27
CA VAL A 21 9.78 23.94 -4.73
C VAL A 21 8.90 22.80 -4.21
N PHE A 22 7.83 23.14 -3.48
CA PHE A 22 6.88 22.15 -3.00
C PHE A 22 6.22 21.36 -4.14
N LEU A 23 5.78 22.03 -5.21
CA LEU A 23 5.18 21.39 -6.39
C LEU A 23 6.16 20.43 -7.08
N LEU A 24 7.43 20.84 -7.23
CA LEU A 24 8.47 19.97 -7.78
C LEU A 24 8.69 18.74 -6.91
N LEU A 25 8.79 18.89 -5.59
CA LEU A 25 8.93 17.77 -4.66
C LEU A 25 7.71 16.84 -4.70
N ALA A 26 6.51 17.39 -4.79
CA ALA A 26 5.29 16.61 -4.93
C ALA A 26 5.26 15.82 -6.25
N ALA A 27 5.68 16.43 -7.37
CA ALA A 27 5.77 15.75 -8.66
C ALA A 27 6.77 14.57 -8.61
N VAL A 28 7.95 14.77 -8.01
CA VAL A 28 8.94 13.70 -7.80
C VAL A 28 8.35 12.57 -6.95
N GLN A 29 7.66 12.91 -5.85
CA GLN A 29 7.06 11.89 -4.99
C GLN A 29 5.96 11.11 -5.71
N LEU A 30 5.12 11.77 -6.52
CA LEU A 30 4.09 11.09 -7.31
C LEU A 30 4.70 10.15 -8.36
N THR A 31 5.79 10.56 -9.01
CA THR A 31 6.51 9.68 -9.95
C THR A 31 7.04 8.43 -9.26
N GLN A 32 7.64 8.58 -8.08
CA GLN A 32 8.11 7.43 -7.28
C GLN A 32 6.94 6.52 -6.83
N LEU A 33 5.79 7.10 -6.50
CA LEU A 33 4.59 6.35 -6.15
C LEU A 33 4.06 5.54 -7.34
N GLN A 34 4.08 6.11 -8.55
CA GLN A 34 3.72 5.37 -9.76
C GLN A 34 4.68 4.20 -10.04
N GLN A 35 5.97 4.39 -9.82
CA GLN A 35 6.95 3.29 -9.91
C GLN A 35 6.63 2.19 -8.89
N ALA A 36 6.31 2.55 -7.63
CA ALA A 36 5.92 1.60 -6.61
C ALA A 36 4.66 0.80 -7.01
N ARG A 37 3.70 1.45 -7.70
CA ARG A 37 2.50 0.80 -8.21
C ARG A 37 2.81 -0.22 -9.30
N ILE A 38 3.66 0.13 -10.26
CA ILE A 38 4.10 -0.80 -11.32
C ILE A 38 4.81 -2.02 -10.70
N LEU A 39 5.64 -1.79 -9.68
CA LEU A 39 6.31 -2.89 -8.97
C LEU A 39 5.32 -3.78 -8.21
N ALA A 40 4.28 -3.20 -7.60
CA ALA A 40 3.24 -3.96 -6.93
C ALA A 40 2.43 -4.81 -7.93
N ASP A 41 2.10 -4.27 -9.10
CA ASP A 41 1.43 -5.02 -10.18
C ASP A 41 2.32 -6.17 -10.68
N SER A 42 3.61 -5.93 -10.87
CA SER A 42 4.60 -6.96 -11.23
C SER A 42 4.71 -8.04 -10.14
N ALA A 43 4.67 -7.64 -8.86
CA ALA A 43 4.69 -8.56 -7.73
C ALA A 43 3.42 -9.42 -7.66
N ALA A 44 2.26 -8.83 -7.95
CA ALA A 44 1.00 -9.56 -8.00
C ALA A 44 1.02 -10.63 -9.11
N PHE A 45 1.54 -10.27 -10.29
CA PHE A 45 1.74 -11.21 -11.38
C PHE A 45 2.72 -12.34 -11.01
N ALA A 46 3.89 -12.00 -10.44
CA ALA A 46 4.90 -12.98 -10.04
C ALA A 46 4.37 -13.95 -8.97
N ALA A 47 3.64 -13.43 -7.97
CA ALA A 47 2.99 -14.24 -6.95
C ALA A 47 1.92 -15.16 -7.55
N ALA A 48 1.05 -14.64 -8.43
CA ALA A 48 0.02 -15.43 -9.08
C ALA A 48 0.64 -16.56 -9.91
N ARG A 49 1.65 -16.24 -10.72
CA ARG A 49 2.36 -17.23 -11.55
C ARG A 49 3.01 -18.33 -10.71
N THR A 50 3.58 -17.98 -9.57
CA THR A 50 4.13 -18.98 -8.64
C THR A 50 3.01 -19.78 -7.96
N GLY A 51 1.94 -19.11 -7.55
CA GLY A 51 0.82 -19.75 -6.88
C GLY A 51 0.11 -20.80 -7.71
N ILE A 52 -0.09 -20.56 -9.01
CA ILE A 52 -0.79 -21.52 -9.89
C ILE A 52 -0.01 -22.83 -10.09
N VAL A 53 1.32 -22.82 -9.93
CA VAL A 53 2.19 -23.99 -10.10
C VAL A 53 2.49 -24.66 -8.75
N MET A 54 2.48 -23.88 -7.66
CA MET A 54 2.87 -24.34 -6.32
C MET A 54 1.65 -24.57 -5.39
N ASN A 55 0.55 -25.07 -5.94
CA ASN A 55 -0.65 -25.47 -5.20
C ASN A 55 -1.28 -24.36 -4.33
N GLY A 56 -1.03 -23.10 -4.67
CA GLY A 56 -1.49 -21.95 -3.91
C GLY A 56 -0.71 -21.66 -2.62
N ASP A 57 0.54 -22.12 -2.50
CA ASP A 57 1.39 -21.89 -1.31
C ASP A 57 1.67 -20.39 -1.09
N PRO A 58 1.13 -19.77 -0.02
CA PRO A 58 1.29 -18.34 0.24
C PRO A 58 2.73 -17.97 0.58
N GLY A 59 3.53 -18.89 1.12
CA GLY A 59 4.96 -18.66 1.38
C GLY A 59 5.72 -18.45 0.09
N LYS A 60 5.55 -19.36 -0.88
CA LYS A 60 6.18 -19.28 -2.20
C LYS A 60 5.71 -18.05 -2.99
N MET A 61 4.41 -17.73 -2.91
CA MET A 61 3.86 -16.52 -3.53
C MET A 61 4.48 -15.26 -2.93
N ARG A 62 4.62 -15.20 -1.60
CA ARG A 62 5.26 -14.07 -0.91
C ARG A 62 6.73 -13.92 -1.29
N ASP A 63 7.47 -15.02 -1.39
CA ASP A 63 8.87 -14.99 -1.83
C ASP A 63 8.99 -14.41 -3.25
N ALA A 64 8.17 -14.90 -4.19
CA ALA A 64 8.15 -14.41 -5.57
C ALA A 64 7.79 -12.91 -5.65
N ALA A 65 6.78 -12.48 -4.90
CA ALA A 65 6.39 -11.08 -4.80
C ALA A 65 7.51 -10.22 -4.20
N THR A 66 8.20 -10.73 -3.16
CA THR A 66 9.33 -10.02 -2.54
C THR A 66 10.43 -9.77 -3.57
N PHE A 67 10.82 -10.78 -4.34
CA PHE A 67 11.83 -10.62 -5.39
C PHE A 67 11.42 -9.60 -6.45
N ALA A 68 10.15 -9.55 -6.84
CA ALA A 68 9.64 -8.60 -7.81
C ALA A 68 9.68 -7.14 -7.31
N ILE A 69 9.58 -6.91 -5.99
CA ILE A 69 9.62 -5.57 -5.39
C ILE A 69 11.04 -5.08 -5.10
N LEU A 70 12.03 -5.99 -4.96
CA LEU A 70 13.41 -5.62 -4.59
C LEU A 70 14.01 -4.45 -5.38
N PRO A 71 13.79 -4.31 -6.72
CA PRO A 71 14.33 -3.19 -7.47
C PRO A 71 13.84 -1.81 -6.98
N GLY A 72 12.69 -1.74 -6.32
CA GLY A 72 12.18 -0.51 -5.70
C GLY A 72 12.78 -0.20 -4.32
N VAL A 73 13.40 -1.19 -3.69
CA VAL A 73 14.01 -1.08 -2.36
C VAL A 73 15.50 -0.72 -2.46
N GLY A 74 16.21 -1.30 -3.43
CA GLY A 74 17.64 -1.05 -3.59
C GLY A 74 18.23 -1.69 -4.85
N PRO A 75 19.57 -1.63 -5.02
CA PRO A 75 20.26 -2.18 -6.18
C PRO A 75 20.08 -3.70 -6.31
N THR A 76 19.87 -4.16 -7.54
CA THR A 76 19.68 -5.58 -7.89
C THR A 76 20.54 -6.00 -9.10
N ASP A 77 21.58 -5.25 -9.38
CA ASP A 77 22.49 -5.41 -10.52
C ASP A 77 23.47 -6.60 -10.37
N SER A 78 23.69 -7.06 -9.13
CA SER A 78 24.59 -8.18 -8.85
C SER A 78 24.04 -9.04 -7.71
N PHE A 79 24.49 -10.32 -7.64
CA PHE A 79 24.04 -11.22 -6.58
C PHE A 79 24.31 -10.69 -5.16
N PRO A 80 25.49 -10.11 -4.84
CA PRO A 80 25.71 -9.47 -3.53
C PRO A 80 24.82 -8.25 -3.29
N ALA A 81 24.44 -7.51 -4.33
CA ALA A 81 23.52 -6.38 -4.21
C ALA A 81 22.09 -6.87 -3.89
N ILE A 82 21.63 -7.90 -4.58
CA ILE A 82 20.34 -8.56 -4.30
C ILE A 82 20.29 -9.03 -2.84
N ALA A 83 21.34 -9.75 -2.38
CA ALA A 83 21.40 -10.25 -1.01
C ALA A 83 21.33 -9.11 0.03
N ARG A 84 22.08 -8.02 -0.17
CA ARG A 84 22.05 -6.84 0.70
C ARG A 84 20.67 -6.17 0.69
N THR A 85 20.06 -6.02 -0.48
CA THR A 85 18.74 -5.40 -0.62
C THR A 85 17.67 -6.26 0.04
N LEU A 86 17.75 -7.60 -0.08
CA LEU A 86 16.84 -8.52 0.62
C LEU A 86 17.01 -8.46 2.14
N LEU A 87 18.25 -8.40 2.63
CA LEU A 87 18.50 -8.22 4.08
C LEU A 87 17.94 -6.89 4.60
N ARG A 88 18.11 -5.82 3.83
CA ARG A 88 17.52 -4.52 4.15
C ARG A 88 15.99 -4.61 4.20
N PHE A 89 15.36 -5.23 3.20
CA PHE A 89 13.91 -5.43 3.17
C PHE A 89 13.42 -6.19 4.42
N LYS A 90 14.09 -7.29 4.79
CA LYS A 90 13.75 -8.07 5.99
C LYS A 90 13.98 -7.30 7.29
N ALA A 91 15.04 -6.50 7.38
CA ALA A 91 15.31 -5.65 8.53
C ALA A 91 14.22 -4.58 8.72
N GLU A 92 13.77 -3.96 7.63
CA GLU A 92 12.68 -2.99 7.66
C GLU A 92 11.35 -3.66 8.04
N ASP A 93 11.06 -4.87 7.53
CA ASP A 93 9.86 -5.64 7.91
C ASP A 93 9.88 -5.97 9.41
N ALA A 94 11.05 -6.30 9.97
CA ALA A 94 11.22 -6.53 11.42
C ALA A 94 10.99 -5.28 12.27
N VAL A 95 11.34 -4.10 11.78
CA VAL A 95 11.07 -2.81 12.46
C VAL A 95 9.58 -2.48 12.44
N LEU A 96 8.85 -2.87 11.39
CA LEU A 96 7.42 -2.61 11.25
C LEU A 96 6.55 -3.63 12.01
N ALA A 97 7.07 -4.84 12.24
CA ALA A 97 6.34 -5.94 12.88
C ALA A 97 5.75 -5.58 14.26
N PRO A 98 6.45 -4.88 15.20
CA PRO A 98 5.88 -4.46 16.47
C PRO A 98 4.68 -3.52 16.35
N LEU A 99 4.57 -2.80 15.23
CA LEU A 99 3.44 -1.91 14.92
C LEU A 99 2.27 -2.67 14.26
N GLY A 100 2.40 -3.98 14.03
CA GLY A 100 1.43 -4.78 13.29
C GLY A 100 1.44 -4.48 11.78
N LEU A 101 2.50 -3.84 11.28
CA LEU A 101 2.70 -3.52 9.87
C LEU A 101 3.65 -4.54 9.24
N THR A 102 3.40 -4.83 7.96
CA THR A 102 4.30 -5.62 7.12
C THR A 102 4.50 -4.91 5.79
N GLN A 103 5.73 -4.89 5.29
CA GLN A 103 6.01 -4.24 4.01
C GLN A 103 5.25 -4.88 2.86
N LEU A 104 5.13 -6.22 2.88
CA LEU A 104 4.48 -6.97 1.82
C LEU A 104 3.55 -8.01 2.40
N ARG A 105 2.28 -7.93 2.03
CA ARG A 105 1.26 -8.91 2.37
C ARG A 105 0.65 -9.48 1.10
N VAL A 106 0.58 -10.80 1.03
CA VAL A 106 -0.15 -11.54 0.01
C VAL A 106 -1.43 -12.08 0.64
N SER A 107 -2.56 -11.76 0.07
CA SER A 107 -3.87 -12.24 0.50
C SER A 107 -4.51 -13.00 -0.66
N VAL A 108 -4.86 -14.26 -0.43
CA VAL A 108 -5.57 -15.09 -1.41
C VAL A 108 -7.06 -14.92 -1.18
N HIS A 109 -7.82 -14.59 -2.23
CA HIS A 109 -9.26 -14.41 -2.19
C HIS A 109 -10.00 -15.62 -2.74
N SER A 110 -9.43 -16.32 -3.70
CA SER A 110 -9.94 -17.55 -4.29
C SER A 110 -8.76 -18.50 -4.56
N PRO A 111 -8.93 -19.82 -4.34
CA PRO A 111 -10.12 -20.50 -3.85
C PRO A 111 -10.40 -20.26 -2.36
N ALA A 112 -11.69 -20.24 -1.99
CA ALA A 112 -12.15 -20.18 -0.61
C ALA A 112 -12.31 -21.59 -0.03
N VAL A 113 -12.37 -21.72 1.32
CA VAL A 113 -12.57 -23.03 1.97
C VAL A 113 -13.89 -23.67 1.55
N SER A 114 -14.94 -22.87 1.28
CA SER A 114 -16.22 -23.34 0.76
C SER A 114 -16.10 -24.12 -0.55
N ASP A 115 -15.18 -23.70 -1.43
CA ASP A 115 -15.01 -24.31 -2.75
C ASP A 115 -14.49 -25.76 -2.63
N PHE A 116 -13.66 -26.02 -1.61
CA PHE A 116 -13.17 -27.38 -1.33
C PHE A 116 -14.27 -28.34 -0.89
N SER A 117 -15.28 -27.84 -0.18
CA SER A 117 -16.44 -28.65 0.19
C SER A 117 -17.38 -28.95 -0.99
N ALA A 118 -17.45 -28.03 -1.94
CA ALA A 118 -18.29 -28.18 -3.14
C ALA A 118 -17.61 -29.04 -4.21
N TRP A 119 -16.34 -28.78 -4.52
CA TRP A 119 -15.63 -29.32 -5.68
C TRP A 119 -14.56 -30.36 -5.35
N GLY A 120 -14.04 -30.37 -4.08
CA GLY A 120 -13.00 -31.28 -3.64
C GLY A 120 -13.47 -32.62 -3.08
N ARG A 121 -14.75 -32.94 -3.14
CA ARG A 121 -15.33 -34.16 -2.49
C ARG A 121 -14.65 -35.47 -2.91
N HIS A 122 -14.26 -35.58 -4.17
CA HIS A 122 -13.59 -36.77 -4.72
C HIS A 122 -12.12 -36.88 -4.30
N LEU A 123 -11.54 -35.79 -3.78
CA LEU A 123 -10.20 -35.71 -3.23
C LEU A 123 -10.20 -35.46 -1.71
N ASN A 124 -11.17 -36.05 -1.01
CA ASN A 124 -11.37 -35.96 0.45
C ASN A 124 -11.52 -34.52 0.96
N GLY A 125 -11.89 -33.55 0.11
CA GLY A 125 -12.06 -32.15 0.44
C GLY A 125 -10.74 -31.42 0.79
N GLN A 126 -9.60 -32.01 0.50
CA GLN A 126 -8.29 -31.41 0.78
C GLN A 126 -7.71 -30.68 -0.43
N GLU A 127 -8.16 -31.05 -1.61
CA GLU A 127 -7.71 -30.51 -2.89
C GLU A 127 -8.93 -30.28 -3.80
N ILE A 128 -8.77 -29.38 -4.76
CA ILE A 128 -9.67 -29.24 -5.91
C ILE A 128 -8.88 -29.65 -7.14
N ASP A 129 -9.49 -30.44 -8.00
CA ASP A 129 -8.89 -30.79 -9.28
C ASP A 129 -8.85 -29.56 -10.19
N PHE A 130 -7.64 -29.13 -10.58
CA PHE A 130 -7.47 -27.94 -11.42
C PHE A 130 -8.01 -28.14 -12.84
N ASP A 131 -8.12 -29.38 -13.28
CA ASP A 131 -8.61 -29.78 -14.61
C ASP A 131 -10.11 -30.17 -14.61
N ASP A 132 -10.83 -29.91 -13.53
CA ASP A 132 -12.25 -30.15 -13.42
C ASP A 132 -13.03 -29.29 -14.42
N VAL A 133 -13.72 -29.95 -15.36
CA VAL A 133 -14.49 -29.33 -16.45
C VAL A 133 -15.97 -29.12 -16.09
N ARG A 134 -16.38 -29.46 -14.88
CA ARG A 134 -17.78 -29.29 -14.47
C ARG A 134 -18.15 -27.80 -14.44
N PRO A 135 -19.38 -27.44 -14.83
CA PRO A 135 -19.83 -26.04 -14.78
C PRO A 135 -19.70 -25.49 -13.37
N GLY A 136 -18.98 -24.34 -13.22
CA GLY A 136 -18.70 -23.71 -11.94
C GLY A 136 -17.41 -24.17 -11.25
N ALA A 137 -16.82 -25.31 -11.61
CA ALA A 137 -15.53 -25.75 -11.08
C ALA A 137 -14.37 -24.85 -11.57
N THR A 138 -14.50 -24.30 -12.77
CA THR A 138 -13.54 -23.35 -13.34
C THR A 138 -13.35 -22.10 -12.50
N ASP A 139 -14.40 -21.60 -11.85
CA ASP A 139 -14.32 -20.43 -10.97
C ASP A 139 -13.62 -20.78 -9.66
N ALA A 140 -13.86 -21.99 -9.13
CA ALA A 140 -13.20 -22.52 -7.94
C ALA A 140 -11.69 -22.79 -8.15
N THR A 141 -11.25 -22.92 -9.41
CA THR A 141 -9.84 -23.11 -9.77
C THR A 141 -9.16 -21.84 -10.28
N LEU A 142 -9.81 -20.67 -10.15
CA LEU A 142 -9.20 -19.37 -10.37
C LEU A 142 -8.48 -18.91 -9.10
N LEU A 143 -7.16 -18.82 -9.16
CA LEU A 143 -6.38 -18.17 -8.10
C LEU A 143 -6.54 -16.66 -8.23
N SER A 144 -7.24 -16.05 -7.28
CA SER A 144 -7.33 -14.59 -7.16
C SER A 144 -6.59 -14.14 -5.91
N LEU A 145 -5.65 -13.24 -6.08
CA LEU A 145 -4.84 -12.73 -4.99
C LEU A 145 -4.73 -11.21 -5.02
N GLN A 146 -4.49 -10.65 -3.86
CA GLN A 146 -4.19 -9.24 -3.64
C GLN A 146 -2.81 -9.14 -3.01
N ILE A 147 -1.99 -8.29 -3.57
CA ILE A 147 -0.74 -7.84 -2.97
C ILE A 147 -0.98 -6.47 -2.37
N ARG A 148 -0.52 -6.28 -1.15
CA ARG A 148 -0.39 -4.99 -0.51
C ARG A 148 1.07 -4.73 -0.21
N TYR A 149 1.62 -3.72 -0.87
CA TYR A 149 2.96 -3.22 -0.64
C TYR A 149 2.90 -1.91 0.13
N LEU A 150 3.52 -1.86 1.30
CA LEU A 150 3.61 -0.67 2.13
C LEU A 150 4.82 0.16 1.67
N TYR A 151 4.55 1.12 0.78
CA TYR A 151 5.59 1.96 0.20
C TYR A 151 5.95 3.12 1.12
N GLU A 152 7.25 3.32 1.40
CA GLU A 152 7.75 4.45 2.17
C GLU A 152 7.90 5.68 1.28
N LEU A 153 7.25 6.77 1.67
CA LEU A 153 7.32 8.07 1.00
C LEU A 153 8.62 8.77 1.41
N LYS A 154 9.56 8.96 0.48
CA LYS A 154 10.94 9.40 0.76
C LYS A 154 11.16 10.91 0.61
N VAL A 155 10.30 11.60 -0.17
CA VAL A 155 10.50 13.01 -0.48
C VAL A 155 10.01 13.88 0.69
N PRO A 156 10.88 14.69 1.31
CA PRO A 156 10.52 15.52 2.45
C PRO A 156 9.41 16.52 2.09
N PHE A 157 8.63 16.92 3.08
CA PHE A 157 7.43 17.76 3.00
C PHE A 157 6.25 17.09 2.24
N ALA A 158 6.48 16.57 1.01
CA ALA A 158 5.45 15.89 0.24
C ALA A 158 4.98 14.59 0.90
N ASN A 159 5.89 13.84 1.54
CA ASN A 159 5.60 12.58 2.23
C ASN A 159 4.56 12.75 3.34
N LYS A 160 4.75 13.72 4.23
CA LYS A 160 3.84 14.01 5.33
C LYS A 160 2.46 14.45 4.82
N LEU A 161 2.44 15.33 3.81
CA LEU A 161 1.18 15.82 3.25
C LEU A 161 0.39 14.70 2.58
N ILE A 162 1.03 13.90 1.72
CA ILE A 162 0.37 12.83 0.99
C ILE A 162 -0.19 11.77 1.95
N GLN A 163 0.60 11.33 2.94
CA GLN A 163 0.11 10.39 3.95
C GLN A 163 -1.05 10.97 4.76
N THR A 164 -0.94 12.23 5.16
CA THR A 164 -2.00 12.91 5.94
C THR A 164 -3.31 13.00 5.17
N LEU A 165 -3.24 13.40 3.89
CA LEU A 165 -4.41 13.46 3.01
C LEU A 165 -5.02 12.07 2.78
N TRP A 166 -4.17 11.06 2.56
CA TRP A 166 -4.64 9.68 2.38
C TRP A 166 -5.33 9.15 3.65
N MET A 167 -4.74 9.37 4.84
CA MET A 167 -5.35 8.98 6.11
C MET A 167 -6.67 9.72 6.35
N ALA A 168 -6.74 11.01 6.02
CA ALA A 168 -7.96 11.79 6.14
C ALA A 168 -9.06 11.26 5.22
N ALA A 169 -8.72 10.88 3.99
CA ALA A 169 -9.66 10.26 3.05
C ALA A 169 -10.18 8.92 3.58
N LYS A 170 -9.31 8.06 4.07
CA LYS A 170 -9.70 6.74 4.62
C LYS A 170 -10.48 6.84 5.93
N ALA A 171 -10.25 7.88 6.72
CA ALA A 171 -10.97 8.13 7.96
C ALA A 171 -12.36 8.79 7.75
N GLY A 172 -12.76 9.07 6.50
CA GLY A 172 -14.01 9.80 6.20
C GLY A 172 -13.98 11.29 6.59
N VAL A 173 -12.82 11.79 7.05
CA VAL A 173 -12.68 13.19 7.49
C VAL A 173 -12.76 14.15 6.31
N LEU A 174 -12.41 13.71 5.09
CA LEU A 174 -12.53 14.51 3.87
C LEU A 174 -14.00 14.74 3.48
N GLU A 175 -14.91 13.84 3.81
CA GLU A 175 -16.34 14.04 3.59
C GLU A 175 -16.88 15.17 4.48
N ALA A 176 -16.36 15.31 5.70
CA ALA A 176 -16.65 16.45 6.58
C ALA A 176 -16.03 17.77 6.09
N TRP A 177 -15.03 17.71 5.21
CA TRP A 177 -14.36 18.87 4.61
C TRP A 177 -15.07 19.40 3.36
N GLN A 178 -15.99 18.66 2.75
CA GLN A 178 -16.79 19.13 1.60
C GLN A 178 -17.66 20.35 1.92
N GLY A 179 -17.86 20.68 3.22
CA GLY A 179 -18.49 21.90 3.67
C GLY A 179 -17.53 23.10 3.88
N TRP A 180 -16.26 22.97 3.53
CA TRP A 180 -15.29 24.05 3.65
C TRP A 180 -15.39 25.00 2.46
N ASP A 181 -15.98 26.16 2.71
CA ASP A 181 -16.00 27.27 1.78
C ASP A 181 -14.59 27.90 1.70
N LEU A 182 -13.89 27.68 0.59
CA LEU A 182 -12.58 28.25 0.30
C LEU A 182 -12.60 29.80 0.25
N THR A 183 -13.79 30.40 0.21
CA THR A 183 -13.99 31.85 0.22
C THR A 183 -14.11 32.43 1.62
N SER A 184 -14.11 31.58 2.65
CA SER A 184 -14.24 32.02 4.04
C SER A 184 -13.00 32.77 4.53
N PRO A 185 -13.14 34.01 5.09
CA PRO A 185 -11.99 34.81 5.55
C PRO A 185 -11.20 34.22 6.71
N ARG A 186 -11.54 33.05 7.19
CA ARG A 186 -10.82 32.32 8.26
C ARG A 186 -9.55 31.61 7.79
N PHE A 187 -9.24 31.63 6.49
CA PHE A 187 -7.97 31.11 5.94
C PHE A 187 -6.74 31.96 6.27
N GLY A 188 -6.91 33.19 6.70
CA GLY A 188 -5.82 34.13 6.98
C GLY A 188 -5.26 34.03 8.40
N GLY A 189 -4.81 32.85 8.88
CA GLY A 189 -4.12 32.82 10.16
C GLY A 189 -4.04 31.49 10.91
N GLN A 190 -4.60 30.43 10.39
CA GLN A 190 -4.39 29.11 10.97
C GLN A 190 -3.61 28.23 9.95
N THR A 191 -2.36 27.92 10.30
CA THR A 191 -1.65 26.78 9.73
C THR A 191 -2.62 25.63 9.52
N GLY A 192 -2.66 25.08 8.30
CA GLY A 192 -3.53 23.96 7.93
C GLY A 192 -3.51 22.84 8.98
N PRO A 193 -4.42 21.88 8.91
CA PRO A 193 -4.65 20.93 9.99
C PRO A 193 -3.32 20.32 10.41
N ASP A 194 -2.90 20.67 11.61
CA ASP A 194 -1.68 20.14 12.17
C ASP A 194 -1.82 18.62 12.14
N ALA A 195 -0.84 17.90 11.60
CA ALA A 195 -0.88 16.45 11.54
C ALA A 195 -1.17 15.84 12.93
N VAL A 196 -0.82 16.56 14.00
CA VAL A 196 -1.17 16.25 15.39
C VAL A 196 -2.67 16.38 15.66
N ARG A 197 -3.35 17.38 15.09
CA ARG A 197 -4.81 17.53 15.23
C ARG A 197 -5.56 16.47 14.44
N LEU A 198 -5.10 16.17 13.23
CA LEU A 198 -5.67 15.09 12.43
C LEU A 198 -5.43 13.72 13.09
N SER A 199 -4.25 13.47 13.62
CA SER A 199 -3.96 12.23 14.35
C SER A 199 -4.80 12.10 15.62
N ARG A 200 -5.11 13.21 16.31
CA ARG A 200 -6.03 13.24 17.46
C ARG A 200 -7.48 13.04 17.03
N ALA A 201 -7.91 13.65 15.92
CA ALA A 201 -9.25 13.45 15.38
C ALA A 201 -9.47 12.00 14.93
N VAL A 202 -8.48 11.39 14.26
CA VAL A 202 -8.49 9.97 13.89
C VAL A 202 -8.50 9.08 15.14
N ALA A 203 -7.74 9.40 16.17
CA ALA A 203 -7.74 8.66 17.44
C ALA A 203 -9.06 8.82 18.21
N ALA A 204 -9.64 10.04 18.23
CA ALA A 204 -10.88 10.35 18.94
C ALA A 204 -12.13 9.77 18.26
N SER A 205 -12.10 9.56 16.94
CA SER A 205 -13.23 9.02 16.18
C SER A 205 -13.43 7.50 16.35
N GLY A 206 -12.62 6.83 17.17
CA GLY A 206 -12.67 5.36 17.32
C GLY A 206 -12.19 4.60 16.09
N ILE A 207 -11.86 5.28 15.00
CA ILE A 207 -11.37 4.71 13.74
C ILE A 207 -9.99 4.08 13.92
N ALA A 208 -9.27 4.43 14.99
CA ALA A 208 -8.03 3.74 15.36
C ALA A 208 -8.22 2.24 15.63
N ALA A 209 -9.44 1.81 15.94
CA ALA A 209 -9.80 0.40 16.12
C ALA A 209 -10.37 -0.23 14.82
N GLN A 210 -10.79 0.56 13.85
CA GLN A 210 -11.19 0.06 12.55
C GLN A 210 -9.91 -0.19 11.75
N ALA A 211 -9.55 -1.48 11.66
CA ALA A 211 -8.71 -1.91 10.57
C ALA A 211 -9.33 -1.38 9.28
N THR A 212 -8.57 -0.68 8.45
CA THR A 212 -9.02 -0.38 7.09
C THR A 212 -9.53 -1.68 6.47
N ALA A 213 -10.44 -1.62 5.51
CA ALA A 213 -10.90 -2.80 4.78
C ALA A 213 -9.72 -3.67 4.30
N GLU A 214 -8.54 -3.07 4.18
CA GLU A 214 -7.27 -3.67 3.79
C GLU A 214 -6.48 -4.28 4.98
N GLY A 215 -6.98 -4.18 6.21
CA GLY A 215 -6.33 -4.74 7.41
C GLY A 215 -5.05 -3.99 7.85
N ILE A 216 -4.96 -2.66 7.58
CA ILE A 216 -3.88 -1.81 8.08
C ILE A 216 -4.39 -1.01 9.27
N PRO A 217 -3.81 -1.13 10.46
CA PRO A 217 -4.18 -0.28 11.56
C PRO A 217 -3.70 1.16 11.30
N LEU A 218 -4.64 2.10 11.14
CA LEU A 218 -4.30 3.52 10.94
C LEU A 218 -3.46 4.08 12.09
N ALA A 219 -3.70 3.61 13.31
CA ALA A 219 -2.90 3.96 14.49
C ALA A 219 -1.41 3.62 14.31
N ALA A 220 -1.09 2.51 13.66
CA ALA A 220 0.28 2.11 13.38
C ALA A 220 0.95 3.04 12.36
N LEU A 221 0.22 3.49 11.33
CA LEU A 221 0.72 4.49 10.38
C LEU A 221 0.97 5.85 11.06
N VAL A 222 0.10 6.25 11.99
CA VAL A 222 0.30 7.47 12.80
C VAL A 222 1.54 7.32 13.68
N ALA A 223 1.75 6.16 14.31
CA ALA A 223 2.93 5.90 15.12
C ALA A 223 4.23 5.95 14.30
N ALA A 224 4.24 5.36 13.11
CA ALA A 224 5.35 5.45 12.17
C ALA A 224 5.61 6.91 11.73
N GLY A 225 4.55 7.67 11.43
CA GLY A 225 4.64 9.10 11.10
C GLY A 225 5.24 9.96 12.20
N ARG A 226 4.99 9.63 13.48
CA ARG A 226 5.64 10.28 14.64
C ARG A 226 7.13 9.98 14.71
N ALA A 227 7.55 8.82 14.22
CA ALA A 227 8.96 8.45 14.07
C ALA A 227 9.60 9.02 12.78
N GLY A 228 8.88 9.88 12.04
CA GLY A 228 9.35 10.50 10.80
C GLY A 228 9.28 9.60 9.56
N ARG A 229 8.62 8.45 9.66
CA ARG A 229 8.47 7.50 8.54
C ARG A 229 7.04 7.50 8.04
N TYR A 230 6.87 7.81 6.78
CA TYR A 230 5.57 7.99 6.15
C TYR A 230 5.33 6.88 5.12
N TYR A 231 4.24 6.14 5.28
CA TYR A 231 3.93 4.99 4.44
C TYR A 231 2.60 5.15 3.74
N LEU A 232 2.53 4.64 2.52
CA LEU A 232 1.30 4.53 1.75
C LEU A 232 1.12 3.08 1.28
N PRO A 233 -0.01 2.44 1.55
CA PRO A 233 -0.28 1.12 0.99
C PRO A 233 -0.59 1.24 -0.49
N VAL A 234 0.10 0.44 -1.28
CA VAL A 234 -0.12 0.27 -2.71
C VAL A 234 -0.66 -1.15 -2.90
N GLU A 235 -1.82 -1.25 -3.54
CA GLU A 235 -2.51 -2.51 -3.75
C GLU A 235 -2.50 -2.89 -5.22
N ALA A 236 -2.33 -4.18 -5.46
CA ALA A 236 -2.41 -4.78 -6.77
C ALA A 236 -3.17 -6.11 -6.69
N PHE A 237 -4.02 -6.36 -7.68
CA PHE A 237 -4.82 -7.58 -7.77
C PHE A 237 -4.42 -8.35 -9.01
N TYR A 238 -4.38 -9.66 -8.88
CA TYR A 238 -4.15 -10.52 -10.03
C TYR A 238 -4.95 -11.82 -9.92
N THR A 239 -5.44 -12.29 -11.06
CA THR A 239 -6.21 -13.53 -11.14
C THR A 239 -5.66 -14.40 -12.27
N MET A 240 -5.37 -15.67 -11.98
CA MET A 240 -4.89 -16.65 -12.95
C MET A 240 -5.55 -18.01 -12.70
N ARG A 241 -5.75 -18.79 -13.77
CA ARG A 241 -6.22 -20.15 -13.64
C ARG A 241 -5.11 -21.05 -13.06
N MET A 242 -5.45 -21.88 -12.08
CA MET A 242 -4.54 -22.86 -11.50
C MET A 242 -4.03 -23.86 -12.56
N GLN A 243 -2.78 -24.26 -12.40
CA GLN A 243 -2.10 -25.30 -13.19
C GLN A 243 -1.67 -26.48 -12.30
N SER A 244 -2.05 -26.44 -11.04
CA SER A 244 -1.86 -27.49 -10.06
C SER A 244 -3.05 -27.48 -9.10
N ASN A 245 -3.31 -28.59 -8.43
CA ASN A 245 -4.42 -28.69 -7.48
C ASN A 245 -4.18 -27.74 -6.30
N PRO A 246 -5.08 -26.78 -6.03
CA PRO A 246 -4.97 -25.95 -4.84
C PRO A 246 -5.21 -26.81 -3.58
N TYR A 247 -4.45 -26.52 -2.52
CA TYR A 247 -4.59 -27.19 -1.24
C TYR A 247 -5.46 -26.39 -0.27
N ARG A 248 -6.44 -27.06 0.35
CA ARG A 248 -7.34 -26.48 1.35
C ARG A 248 -6.59 -25.79 2.50
N LYS A 249 -5.43 -26.31 2.94
CA LYS A 249 -4.62 -25.73 4.02
C LYS A 249 -4.14 -24.29 3.73
N TRP A 250 -4.15 -23.90 2.45
CA TRP A 250 -3.74 -22.57 1.99
C TRP A 250 -4.93 -21.65 1.67
N ALA A 251 -6.15 -22.20 1.63
CA ALA A 251 -7.35 -21.44 1.35
C ALA A 251 -7.70 -20.50 2.51
N ARG A 252 -8.33 -19.39 2.17
CA ARG A 252 -8.83 -18.45 3.16
C ARG A 252 -10.14 -19.01 3.79
N PRO A 253 -10.26 -18.92 5.14
CA PRO A 253 -11.49 -19.30 5.83
C PRO A 253 -12.68 -18.42 5.44
#